data_17432c1fc09a8c480497e97aa89e1cea
#
_entry.id   17432c1fc09a8c480497e97aa89e1cea
#
_cell.length_a   1.000
_cell.length_b   1.000
_cell.length_c   1.000
_cell.angle_alpha   90.00
_cell.angle_beta   90.00
_cell.angle_gamma   90.00
#
_symmetry.space_group_name_H-M   'P 1'
#
loop_
_entity.id
_entity.type
_entity.pdbx_description
1 polymer ?
#
loop_
_entity_poly.entity_id
_entity_poly.type
_entity_poly.pdbx_seq_one_letter_code
_entity_poly.pdbx_strand_id
1 'polypeptide(L)'
;MQRKNFSSGAKWEDIVGYSRAVLVGNQLEVSGTVATDETGTVGKGDFYAQTKFILQKIEKVLNQAGLEMKDVVRTRMFVTDISHWEEVGKAHGEFFKDIKPATSMIQISALIDPDYLVEIEVTALRSDIESSIDRSRMQMWNVKS
;
A
#
# COMPACT_ATOMS: atom_id res chain seq x y z
N MET A 1 -14.52 6.72 -16.98
CA MET A 1 -13.21 6.80 -16.29
C MET A 1 -12.24 5.84 -16.95
N GLN A 2 -11.03 6.30 -17.17
CA GLN A 2 -9.99 5.46 -17.74
C GLN A 2 -9.44 4.49 -16.68
N ARG A 3 -9.10 3.32 -17.14
CA ARG A 3 -8.43 2.32 -16.34
C ARG A 3 -7.00 2.12 -16.82
N LYS A 4 -6.04 2.11 -15.91
CA LYS A 4 -4.65 1.82 -16.24
C LYS A 4 -4.11 0.76 -15.29
N ASN A 5 -3.58 -0.31 -15.88
CA ASN A 5 -2.98 -1.40 -15.13
C ASN A 5 -1.45 -1.24 -15.13
N PHE A 6 -0.84 -1.47 -13.97
CA PHE A 6 0.61 -1.39 -13.80
C PHE A 6 1.16 -2.78 -13.55
N SER A 7 2.16 -3.17 -14.33
CA SER A 7 2.78 -4.49 -14.25
C SER A 7 4.16 -4.39 -13.62
N SER A 8 4.55 -5.40 -12.85
CA SER A 8 5.92 -5.56 -12.37
C SER A 8 6.76 -6.44 -13.30
N GLY A 9 6.14 -7.03 -14.33
CA GLY A 9 6.77 -8.00 -15.21
C GLY A 9 6.81 -9.42 -14.64
N ALA A 10 6.19 -9.66 -13.49
CA ALA A 10 6.15 -10.99 -12.89
C ALA A 10 5.24 -11.91 -13.72
N LYS A 11 5.74 -13.13 -13.99
CA LYS A 11 5.00 -14.11 -14.82
C LYS A 11 3.66 -14.49 -14.23
N TRP A 12 3.51 -14.42 -12.91
CA TRP A 12 2.28 -14.80 -12.22
C TRP A 12 1.13 -13.84 -12.49
N GLU A 13 1.43 -12.59 -12.89
CA GLU A 13 0.40 -11.63 -13.25
C GLU A 13 -0.44 -12.12 -14.41
N ASP A 14 0.20 -12.64 -15.46
CA ASP A 14 -0.51 -13.17 -16.61
C ASP A 14 -1.21 -14.50 -16.32
N ILE A 15 -0.56 -15.37 -15.56
CA ILE A 15 -1.08 -16.71 -15.26
C ILE A 15 -2.30 -16.64 -14.34
N VAL A 16 -2.21 -15.85 -13.27
CA VAL A 16 -3.28 -15.72 -12.28
C VAL A 16 -4.33 -14.70 -12.72
N GLY A 17 -3.93 -13.69 -13.48
CA GLY A 17 -4.84 -12.66 -13.96
C GLY A 17 -4.94 -11.47 -13.01
N TYR A 18 -3.80 -10.89 -12.62
CA TYR A 18 -3.79 -9.70 -11.78
C TYR A 18 -2.74 -8.70 -12.26
N SER A 19 -2.82 -7.49 -11.74
CA SER A 19 -1.84 -6.42 -11.97
C SER A 19 -1.16 -6.05 -10.67
N ARG A 20 0.03 -5.45 -10.73
CA ARG A 20 0.69 -4.93 -9.54
C ARG A 20 -0.14 -3.81 -8.90
N ALA A 21 -0.76 -2.99 -9.72
CA ALA A 21 -1.68 -1.95 -9.27
C ALA A 21 -2.65 -1.59 -10.39
N VAL A 22 -3.79 -1.04 -10.01
CA VAL A 22 -4.82 -0.60 -10.96
C VAL A 22 -5.26 0.80 -10.58
N LEU A 23 -5.19 1.72 -11.54
CA LEU A 23 -5.68 3.10 -11.39
C LEU A 23 -6.97 3.24 -12.18
N VAL A 24 -8.04 3.65 -11.50
CA VAL A 24 -9.32 3.97 -12.12
C VAL A 24 -9.72 5.38 -11.67
N GLY A 25 -9.76 6.31 -12.61
CA GLY A 25 -9.98 7.70 -12.26
C GLY A 25 -8.87 8.20 -11.35
N ASN A 26 -9.22 8.60 -10.12
CA ASN A 26 -8.26 9.07 -9.12
C ASN A 26 -7.93 8.01 -8.05
N GLN A 27 -8.46 6.79 -8.17
CA GLN A 27 -8.29 5.75 -7.18
C GLN A 27 -7.27 4.72 -7.65
N LEU A 28 -6.28 4.46 -6.81
CA LEU A 28 -5.27 3.42 -7.05
C LEU A 28 -5.44 2.31 -6.03
N GLU A 29 -5.50 1.07 -6.53
CA GLU A 29 -5.43 -0.13 -5.70
C GLU A 29 -4.10 -0.83 -5.96
N VAL A 30 -3.33 -1.07 -4.90
CA VAL A 30 -2.07 -1.78 -4.98
C VAL A 30 -2.28 -3.19 -4.43
N SER A 31 -1.92 -4.18 -5.23
CA SER A 31 -2.03 -5.60 -4.87
C SER A 31 -1.16 -5.94 -3.66
N GLY A 32 -1.51 -7.02 -2.98
CA GLY A 32 -0.70 -7.54 -1.88
C GLY A 32 0.76 -7.61 -2.27
N THR A 33 1.62 -7.00 -1.45
CA THR A 33 3.04 -6.82 -1.73
C THR A 33 3.85 -7.46 -0.61
N VAL A 34 4.83 -8.27 -0.98
CA VAL A 34 5.71 -8.99 -0.05
C VAL A 34 7.17 -8.55 -0.24
N ALA A 35 8.00 -8.89 0.74
CA ALA A 35 9.40 -8.47 0.76
C ALA A 35 10.27 -9.38 -0.10
N THR A 36 10.16 -9.20 -1.41
CA THR A 36 10.95 -9.96 -2.38
C THR A 36 11.45 -9.05 -3.49
N ASP A 37 12.62 -9.36 -4.01
CA ASP A 37 13.20 -8.75 -5.19
C ASP A 37 13.73 -9.85 -6.12
N GLU A 38 14.51 -9.48 -7.15
CA GLU A 38 15.04 -10.44 -8.12
C GLU A 38 16.01 -11.43 -7.51
N THR A 39 16.54 -11.16 -6.31
CA THR A 39 17.46 -12.08 -5.60
C THR A 39 16.76 -12.98 -4.60
N GLY A 40 15.46 -12.78 -4.36
CA GLY A 40 14.67 -13.57 -3.44
C GLY A 40 14.12 -12.74 -2.28
N THR A 41 13.84 -13.42 -1.15
CA THR A 41 13.26 -12.76 0.02
C THR A 41 14.25 -11.80 0.66
N VAL A 42 13.78 -10.59 0.94
CA VAL A 42 14.53 -9.55 1.64
C VAL A 42 14.12 -9.57 3.11
N GLY A 43 15.10 -9.48 4.02
CA GLY A 43 14.82 -9.40 5.46
C GLY A 43 14.27 -10.69 6.06
N LYS A 44 14.83 -11.84 5.70
CA LYS A 44 14.39 -13.13 6.26
C LYS A 44 14.39 -13.10 7.77
N GLY A 45 13.28 -13.51 8.39
CA GLY A 45 13.13 -13.56 9.84
C GLY A 45 12.95 -12.20 10.51
N ASP A 46 12.90 -11.11 9.77
CA ASP A 46 12.87 -9.75 10.31
C ASP A 46 11.59 -9.02 9.87
N PHE A 47 10.62 -8.93 10.78
CA PHE A 47 9.33 -8.28 10.51
C PHE A 47 9.47 -6.79 10.19
N TYR A 48 10.35 -6.10 10.89
CA TYR A 48 10.60 -4.67 10.65
C TYR A 48 11.20 -4.45 9.26
N ALA A 49 12.25 -5.19 8.92
CA ALA A 49 12.94 -5.05 7.64
C ALA A 49 12.01 -5.38 6.47
N GLN A 50 11.19 -6.43 6.60
CA GLN A 50 10.23 -6.79 5.55
C GLN A 50 9.18 -5.71 5.36
N THR A 51 8.61 -5.20 6.45
CA THR A 51 7.61 -4.13 6.38
C THR A 51 8.18 -2.89 5.69
N LYS A 52 9.37 -2.48 6.08
CA LYS A 52 10.03 -1.31 5.49
C LYS A 52 10.27 -1.50 4.00
N PHE A 53 10.80 -2.65 3.60
CA PHE A 53 11.06 -2.94 2.19
C PHE A 53 9.76 -2.96 1.38
N ILE A 54 8.70 -3.56 1.91
CA ILE A 54 7.38 -3.59 1.26
C ILE A 54 6.86 -2.17 1.01
N LEU A 55 6.95 -1.30 2.03
CA LEU A 55 6.46 0.07 1.90
C LEU A 55 7.28 0.88 0.90
N GLN A 56 8.59 0.62 0.82
CA GLN A 56 9.43 1.22 -0.22
C GLN A 56 9.00 0.78 -1.63
N LYS A 57 8.67 -0.51 -1.80
CA LYS A 57 8.14 -1.02 -3.08
C LYS A 57 6.81 -0.36 -3.43
N ILE A 58 5.92 -0.25 -2.46
CA ILE A 58 4.60 0.38 -2.65
C ILE A 58 4.77 1.85 -3.04
N GLU A 59 5.71 2.56 -2.41
CA GLU A 59 5.99 3.95 -2.77
C GLU A 59 6.41 4.09 -4.23
N LYS A 60 7.25 3.19 -4.72
CA LYS A 60 7.64 3.19 -6.14
C LYS A 60 6.45 3.02 -7.06
N VAL A 61 5.55 2.10 -6.71
CA VAL A 61 4.34 1.85 -7.50
C VAL A 61 3.43 3.08 -7.50
N LEU A 62 3.24 3.71 -6.33
CA LEU A 62 2.48 4.96 -6.23
C LEU A 62 3.07 6.03 -7.15
N ASN A 63 4.37 6.22 -7.08
CA ASN A 63 5.05 7.25 -7.88
C ASN A 63 4.92 6.98 -9.38
N GLN A 64 4.99 5.71 -9.80
CA GLN A 64 4.77 5.33 -11.20
C GLN A 64 3.36 5.70 -11.68
N ALA A 65 2.39 5.62 -10.77
CA ALA A 65 1.00 5.95 -11.07
C ALA A 65 0.69 7.45 -10.93
N GLY A 66 1.67 8.26 -10.56
CA GLY A 66 1.48 9.69 -10.38
C GLY A 66 0.90 10.08 -9.02
N LEU A 67 1.01 9.19 -8.03
CA LEU A 67 0.57 9.43 -6.65
C LEU A 67 1.78 9.46 -5.72
N GLU A 68 1.53 9.81 -4.46
CA GLU A 68 2.54 9.85 -3.41
C GLU A 68 2.02 9.13 -2.17
N MET A 69 2.88 8.88 -1.21
CA MET A 69 2.49 8.23 0.05
C MET A 69 1.41 9.02 0.79
N LYS A 70 1.41 10.34 0.68
CA LYS A 70 0.37 11.19 1.30
C LYS A 70 -1.03 10.93 0.74
N ASP A 71 -1.13 10.31 -0.42
CA ASP A 71 -2.41 9.97 -1.05
C ASP A 71 -3.01 8.67 -0.53
N VAL A 72 -2.25 7.92 0.28
CA VAL A 72 -2.71 6.65 0.83
C VAL A 72 -3.81 6.90 1.87
N VAL A 73 -4.95 6.24 1.68
CA VAL A 73 -6.10 6.35 2.59
C VAL A 73 -6.35 5.08 3.36
N ARG A 74 -5.80 3.95 2.91
CA ARG A 74 -6.00 2.65 3.55
C ARG A 74 -4.77 1.77 3.39
N THR A 75 -4.33 1.15 4.50
CA THR A 75 -3.35 0.06 4.47
C THR A 75 -3.97 -1.16 5.13
N ARG A 76 -3.78 -2.35 4.52
CA ARG A 76 -4.16 -3.63 5.11
C ARG A 76 -2.91 -4.47 5.21
N MET A 77 -2.54 -4.80 6.45
CA MET A 77 -1.32 -5.55 6.73
C MET A 77 -1.67 -6.94 7.24
N PHE A 78 -1.11 -7.95 6.59
CA PHE A 78 -1.29 -9.34 6.95
C PHE A 78 0.04 -9.86 7.47
N VAL A 79 0.04 -10.42 8.68
CA VAL A 79 1.25 -10.88 9.34
C VAL A 79 1.10 -12.35 9.74
N THR A 80 2.20 -13.08 9.68
CA THR A 80 2.20 -14.51 10.04
C THR A 80 2.26 -14.72 11.55
N ASP A 81 2.66 -13.69 12.32
CA ASP A 81 2.73 -13.76 13.78
C ASP A 81 2.43 -12.37 14.35
N ILE A 82 1.26 -12.20 14.94
CA ILE A 82 0.79 -10.92 15.46
C ILE A 82 1.58 -10.46 16.68
N SER A 83 2.33 -11.35 17.34
CA SER A 83 3.17 -10.95 18.47
C SER A 83 4.28 -9.96 18.06
N HIS A 84 4.59 -9.88 16.76
CA HIS A 84 5.56 -8.93 16.20
C HIS A 84 4.92 -7.62 15.73
N TRP A 85 3.69 -7.32 16.16
CA TRP A 85 2.96 -6.14 15.69
C TRP A 85 3.68 -4.82 15.94
N GLU A 86 4.47 -4.72 17.03
CA GLU A 86 5.20 -3.48 17.32
C GLU A 86 6.29 -3.20 16.30
N GLU A 87 6.99 -4.22 15.84
CA GLU A 87 8.03 -4.09 14.81
C GLU A 87 7.44 -3.66 13.48
N VAL A 88 6.32 -4.28 13.10
CA VAL A 88 5.58 -3.92 11.89
C VAL A 88 5.02 -2.50 12.01
N GLY A 89 4.42 -2.19 13.14
CA GLY A 89 3.85 -0.87 13.42
C GLY A 89 4.90 0.24 13.41
N LYS A 90 6.11 -0.05 13.92
CA LYS A 90 7.21 0.91 13.89
C LYS A 90 7.60 1.27 12.46
N ALA A 91 7.78 0.28 11.60
CA ALA A 91 8.12 0.52 10.21
C ALA A 91 7.00 1.29 9.49
N HIS A 92 5.75 0.89 9.71
CA HIS A 92 4.59 1.58 9.15
C HIS A 92 4.55 3.04 9.60
N GLY A 93 4.78 3.29 10.88
CA GLY A 93 4.78 4.64 11.45
C GLY A 93 5.85 5.54 10.83
N GLU A 94 7.00 4.98 10.46
CA GLU A 94 8.06 5.76 9.83
C GLU A 94 7.62 6.38 8.49
N PHE A 95 6.70 5.72 7.78
CA PHE A 95 6.14 6.23 6.53
C PHE A 95 4.89 7.07 6.76
N PHE A 96 4.06 6.72 7.74
CA PHE A 96 2.67 7.19 7.80
C PHE A 96 2.30 8.01 9.04
N LYS A 97 3.24 8.30 9.95
CA LYS A 97 2.90 9.00 11.20
C LYS A 97 2.22 10.35 10.99
N ASP A 98 2.52 11.03 9.89
CA ASP A 98 1.95 12.34 9.56
C ASP A 98 0.81 12.24 8.55
N ILE A 99 0.55 11.05 8.01
CA ILE A 99 -0.50 10.81 7.00
C ILE A 99 -1.71 10.13 7.67
N LYS A 100 -1.45 9.10 8.48
CA LYS A 100 -2.44 8.38 9.28
C LYS A 100 -3.57 7.79 8.47
N PRO A 101 -3.29 6.92 7.50
CA PRO A 101 -4.34 6.22 6.77
C PRO A 101 -5.14 5.31 7.70
N ALA A 102 -6.36 4.98 7.30
CA ALA A 102 -7.10 3.92 7.98
C ALA A 102 -6.32 2.61 7.80
N THR A 103 -6.11 1.86 8.89
CA THR A 103 -5.17 0.74 8.89
C THR A 103 -5.75 -0.47 9.63
N SER A 104 -5.49 -1.66 9.11
CA SER A 104 -5.75 -2.93 9.79
C SER A 104 -4.49 -3.78 9.79
N MET A 105 -4.27 -4.52 10.88
CA MET A 105 -3.20 -5.52 10.96
C MET A 105 -3.83 -6.83 11.44
N ILE A 106 -3.69 -7.88 10.67
CA ILE A 106 -4.40 -9.14 10.87
C ILE A 106 -3.41 -10.30 10.79
N GLN A 107 -3.46 -11.22 11.76
CA GLN A 107 -2.69 -12.45 11.66
C GLN A 107 -3.38 -13.41 10.70
N ILE A 108 -2.57 -14.01 9.84
CA ILE A 108 -3.01 -15.01 8.87
C ILE A 108 -2.22 -16.31 9.09
N SER A 109 -2.74 -17.41 8.53
CA SER A 109 -2.12 -18.73 8.70
C SER A 109 -0.81 -18.86 7.95
N ALA A 110 -0.71 -18.31 6.74
CA ALA A 110 0.50 -18.42 5.91
C ALA A 110 0.43 -17.45 4.73
N LEU A 111 1.60 -17.14 4.20
CA LEU A 111 1.75 -16.49 2.90
C LEU A 111 2.28 -17.52 1.90
N ILE A 112 2.42 -17.11 0.64
CA ILE A 112 2.72 -18.03 -0.45
C ILE A 112 4.12 -18.66 -0.32
N ASP A 113 5.04 -18.01 0.38
CA ASP A 113 6.38 -18.51 0.68
C ASP A 113 6.60 -18.46 2.19
N PRO A 114 7.18 -19.51 2.81
CA PRO A 114 7.37 -19.51 4.27
C PRO A 114 8.32 -18.42 4.78
N ASP A 115 9.13 -17.83 3.93
CA ASP A 115 10.01 -16.73 4.32
C ASP A 115 9.28 -15.38 4.32
N TYR A 116 8.10 -15.28 3.75
CA TYR A 116 7.29 -14.06 3.79
C TYR A 116 6.58 -13.96 5.14
N LEU A 117 6.88 -12.90 5.87
CA LEU A 117 6.32 -12.65 7.21
C LEU A 117 5.19 -11.63 7.18
N VAL A 118 5.20 -10.74 6.19
CA VAL A 118 4.26 -9.61 6.07
C VAL A 118 3.84 -9.46 4.61
N GLU A 119 2.57 -9.14 4.41
CA GLU A 119 2.04 -8.71 3.13
C GLU A 119 1.20 -7.46 3.35
N ILE A 120 1.33 -6.47 2.47
CA ILE A 120 0.58 -5.21 2.61
C ILE A 120 -0.09 -4.87 1.28
N GLU A 121 -1.36 -4.47 1.35
CA GLU A 121 -2.08 -3.87 0.24
C GLU A 121 -2.51 -2.45 0.62
N VAL A 122 -2.66 -1.59 -0.39
CA VAL A 122 -2.88 -0.15 -0.19
C VAL A 122 -3.95 0.34 -1.14
N THR A 123 -4.82 1.22 -0.62
CA THR A 123 -5.71 2.06 -1.42
C THR A 123 -5.24 3.51 -1.31
N ALA A 124 -5.11 4.19 -2.45
CA ALA A 124 -4.73 5.60 -2.49
C ALA A 124 -5.70 6.39 -3.38
N LEU A 125 -5.92 7.64 -3.03
CA LEU A 125 -6.77 8.54 -3.78
C LEU A 125 -5.98 9.79 -4.15
N ARG A 126 -5.91 10.09 -5.45
CA ARG A 126 -5.22 11.28 -5.92
C ARG A 126 -6.05 12.52 -5.57
N SER A 127 -5.44 13.47 -4.91
CA SER A 127 -6.13 14.68 -4.42
C SER A 127 -5.96 15.88 -5.36
N ASP A 128 -5.20 15.73 -6.45
CA ASP A 128 -4.90 16.83 -7.38
C ASP A 128 -6.05 17.19 -8.33
N ILE A 129 -7.20 16.53 -8.16
CA ILE A 129 -8.39 16.76 -9.00
C ILE A 129 -9.34 17.78 -8.34
N GLU A 130 -9.01 18.31 -7.18
CA GLU A 130 -9.83 19.28 -6.47
C GLU A 130 -9.97 20.55 -7.28
N SER A 131 -11.22 20.82 -7.72
CA SER A 131 -11.56 22.09 -8.35
C SER A 131 -11.77 23.15 -7.29
N SER A 132 -11.72 24.43 -7.68
CA SER A 132 -12.06 25.54 -6.79
C SER A 132 -13.49 25.42 -6.24
N ILE A 133 -14.40 24.82 -7.00
CA ILE A 133 -15.79 24.58 -6.57
C ILE A 133 -15.80 23.57 -5.40
N ASP A 134 -15.05 22.50 -5.50
CA ASP A 134 -14.98 21.48 -4.46
C ASP A 134 -14.36 22.03 -3.18
N ARG A 135 -13.33 22.86 -3.31
CA ARG A 135 -12.74 23.54 -2.15
C ARG A 135 -13.74 24.43 -1.44
N SER A 136 -14.54 25.18 -2.19
CA SER A 136 -15.59 26.04 -1.63
C SER A 136 -16.61 25.21 -0.86
N ARG A 137 -17.02 24.06 -1.39
CA ARG A 137 -17.94 23.14 -0.70
C ARG A 137 -17.33 22.59 0.58
N MET A 138 -16.09 22.22 0.57
CA MET A 138 -15.38 21.72 1.76
C MET A 138 -15.28 22.79 2.85
N GLN A 139 -14.99 24.04 2.47
CA GLN A 139 -14.95 25.16 3.42
C GLN A 139 -16.31 25.42 4.05
N MET A 140 -17.38 25.38 3.25
CA MET A 140 -18.75 25.54 3.75
C MET A 140 -19.13 24.45 4.74
N TRP A 141 -18.74 23.22 4.47
CA TRP A 141 -18.97 22.09 5.38
C TRP A 141 -18.27 22.31 6.72
N ASN A 142 -17.01 22.71 6.69
CA ASN A 142 -16.22 22.92 7.90
C ASN A 142 -16.78 24.08 8.76
N VAL A 143 -17.30 25.13 8.14
CA VAL A 143 -17.90 26.25 8.85
C VAL A 143 -19.18 25.84 9.57
N LYS A 144 -19.96 24.91 8.99
CA LYS A 144 -21.23 24.45 9.58
C LYS A 144 -21.07 23.38 10.65
N SER A 145 -19.97 22.69 10.66
CA SER A 145 -19.70 21.63 11.65
C SER A 145 -18.92 22.16 12.85
#